data_323aef936bf6fe1bb58385ee772bae50
#
_entry.id   323aef936bf6fe1bb58385ee772bae50
#
_cell.length_a   1.000
_cell.length_b   1.000
_cell.length_c   1.000
_cell.angle_alpha   90.00
_cell.angle_beta   90.00
_cell.angle_gamma   90.00
#
_symmetry.space_group_name_H-M   'P 1'
#
loop_
_entity.id
_entity.type
_entity.pdbx_description
1 polymer ?
#
loop_
_entity_poly.entity_id
_entity_poly.type
_entity_poly.pdbx_seq_one_letter_code
_entity_poly.pdbx_strand_id
1 'polypeptide(L)'
;MACGGTERKHYGNGFVNCSLDGKGYKVMNHKTKKFIDDVKEIIKIYFGLDAETKRLIGTGVSLMQGIGFIFIKLIIGIFSRSFVFLYSCLYALGMAVCRIIYIKCQSGDERKKNKGYLLITGIMFFTAIVFDIYLLLRQSSVARVKHYHPIIVIGFSIFILFSYYLTIKGLFEARMQKNLILIALRLVGFSGMLMNLVLMQRLVLGCINVTEEVAQLVNLYFGFSCGGAMVSVAICMLIYYAYQRRKPQ
;
A
#
# COMPACT_ATOMS: atom_id res chain seq x y z
N MET A 1 -41.01 -39.28 34.45
CA MET A 1 -41.36 -38.03 35.16
C MET A 1 -40.09 -37.33 35.49
N ALA A 2 -39.75 -36.29 34.77
CA ALA A 2 -38.73 -35.31 35.18
C ALA A 2 -39.02 -34.01 34.38
N CYS A 3 -39.48 -33.01 35.11
CA CYS A 3 -39.79 -31.67 34.61
C CYS A 3 -38.47 -30.93 34.30
N GLY A 4 -38.28 -30.55 33.06
CA GLY A 4 -37.22 -29.63 32.66
C GLY A 4 -37.66 -28.19 32.88
N GLY A 5 -37.07 -27.49 33.87
CA GLY A 5 -37.29 -26.09 34.12
C GLY A 5 -36.59 -25.21 33.12
N THR A 6 -37.34 -24.36 32.43
CA THR A 6 -36.83 -23.27 31.62
C THR A 6 -36.56 -22.05 32.47
N GLU A 7 -35.31 -21.77 32.83
CA GLU A 7 -34.93 -20.49 33.43
C GLU A 7 -34.93 -19.38 32.35
N ARG A 8 -35.84 -18.42 32.49
CA ARG A 8 -35.82 -17.18 31.69
C ARG A 8 -34.96 -16.15 32.41
N LYS A 9 -33.78 -15.90 31.92
CA LYS A 9 -33.01 -14.71 32.33
C LYS A 9 -33.33 -13.54 31.38
N HIS A 10 -33.98 -12.54 31.92
CA HIS A 10 -34.21 -11.24 31.30
C HIS A 10 -32.86 -10.45 31.32
N TYR A 11 -32.26 -10.23 30.21
CA TYR A 11 -31.27 -9.18 30.00
C TYR A 11 -31.79 -8.22 28.92
N GLY A 12 -31.71 -6.93 29.24
CA GLY A 12 -32.33 -5.85 28.51
C GLY A 12 -32.04 -5.85 26.97
N ASN A 13 -33.10 -5.57 26.22
CA ASN A 13 -33.15 -5.20 24.82
C ASN A 13 -32.39 -6.12 23.82
N GLY A 14 -32.88 -7.34 23.64
CA GLY A 14 -32.49 -8.22 22.55
C GLY A 14 -33.01 -9.63 22.81
N PHE A 15 -34.11 -10.04 22.14
CA PHE A 15 -34.62 -11.41 22.25
C PHE A 15 -33.55 -12.39 21.71
N VAL A 16 -32.91 -13.14 22.60
CA VAL A 16 -32.07 -14.29 22.29
C VAL A 16 -32.88 -15.55 22.57
N ASN A 17 -33.46 -16.16 21.58
CA ASN A 17 -34.03 -17.51 21.69
C ASN A 17 -32.86 -18.51 21.72
N CYS A 18 -32.47 -18.97 22.91
CA CYS A 18 -31.59 -20.14 23.05
C CYS A 18 -32.45 -21.41 23.01
N SER A 19 -32.55 -22.04 21.87
CA SER A 19 -32.96 -23.44 21.76
C SER A 19 -31.70 -24.29 21.80
N LEU A 20 -31.54 -25.06 22.89
CA LEU A 20 -30.51 -26.08 23.03
C LEU A 20 -30.94 -27.33 22.25
N ASP A 21 -30.64 -27.39 20.98
CA ASP A 21 -30.64 -28.62 20.22
C ASP A 21 -29.21 -29.16 20.20
N GLY A 22 -29.04 -30.45 20.50
CA GLY A 22 -27.80 -31.12 20.87
C GLY A 22 -26.66 -31.21 19.84
N LYS A 23 -26.52 -30.18 19.01
CA LYS A 23 -25.37 -29.94 18.15
C LYS A 23 -25.00 -28.47 18.32
N GLY A 24 -23.87 -28.21 18.98
CA GLY A 24 -23.38 -26.89 19.41
C GLY A 24 -23.18 -25.84 18.30
N TYR A 25 -24.21 -25.51 17.57
CA TYR A 25 -24.23 -24.39 16.64
C TYR A 25 -24.53 -23.11 17.42
N LYS A 26 -23.52 -22.27 17.59
CA LYS A 26 -23.65 -20.93 18.14
C LYS A 26 -24.67 -20.15 17.28
N VAL A 27 -25.85 -19.86 17.85
CA VAL A 27 -26.87 -19.06 17.16
C VAL A 27 -26.25 -17.70 16.84
N MET A 28 -26.02 -17.46 15.56
CA MET A 28 -25.42 -16.24 15.08
C MET A 28 -26.43 -15.08 15.26
N ASN A 29 -25.99 -13.99 15.90
CA ASN A 29 -26.83 -12.82 16.18
C ASN A 29 -27.43 -12.30 14.85
N HIS A 30 -28.71 -11.92 14.85
CA HIS A 30 -29.44 -11.42 13.67
C HIS A 30 -28.68 -10.28 12.95
N LYS A 31 -28.01 -9.40 13.71
CA LYS A 31 -27.15 -8.34 13.16
C LYS A 31 -25.95 -8.89 12.38
N THR A 32 -25.33 -9.96 12.89
CA THR A 32 -24.18 -10.60 12.25
C THR A 32 -24.61 -11.32 10.97
N LYS A 33 -25.81 -11.96 10.98
CA LYS A 33 -26.34 -12.62 9.78
C LYS A 33 -26.65 -11.59 8.68
N LYS A 34 -27.33 -10.48 9.02
CA LYS A 34 -27.61 -9.40 8.08
C LYS A 34 -26.33 -8.82 7.49
N PHE A 35 -25.32 -8.54 8.32
CA PHE A 35 -24.00 -8.06 7.86
C PHE A 35 -23.35 -9.02 6.86
N ILE A 36 -23.39 -10.33 7.12
CA ILE A 36 -22.84 -11.34 6.20
C ILE A 36 -23.61 -11.38 4.88
N ASP A 37 -24.92 -11.25 4.93
CA ASP A 37 -25.75 -11.25 3.72
C ASP A 37 -25.52 -9.98 2.88
N ASP A 38 -25.40 -8.81 3.52
CA ASP A 38 -25.03 -7.54 2.87
C ASP A 38 -23.62 -7.64 2.22
N VAL A 39 -22.66 -8.25 2.93
CA VAL A 39 -21.30 -8.47 2.38
C VAL A 39 -21.33 -9.43 1.18
N LYS A 40 -22.11 -10.50 1.23
CA LYS A 40 -22.27 -11.43 0.09
C LYS A 40 -22.88 -10.75 -1.12
N GLU A 41 -23.87 -9.88 -0.92
CA GLU A 41 -24.48 -9.11 -1.98
C GLU A 41 -23.49 -8.15 -2.64
N ILE A 42 -22.71 -7.41 -1.84
CA ILE A 42 -21.64 -6.54 -2.34
C ILE A 42 -20.60 -7.34 -3.14
N ILE A 43 -20.19 -8.52 -2.63
CA ILE A 43 -19.26 -9.42 -3.31
C ILE A 43 -19.85 -9.86 -4.65
N LYS A 44 -21.13 -10.25 -4.70
CA LYS A 44 -21.81 -10.68 -5.93
C LYS A 44 -21.88 -9.56 -6.96
N ILE A 45 -22.21 -8.34 -6.53
CA ILE A 45 -22.21 -7.15 -7.38
C ILE A 45 -20.79 -6.90 -7.91
N TYR A 46 -19.76 -6.95 -7.05
CA TYR A 46 -18.36 -6.74 -7.45
C TYR A 46 -17.92 -7.78 -8.50
N PHE A 47 -18.26 -9.06 -8.34
CA PHE A 47 -17.91 -10.09 -9.31
C PHE A 47 -18.67 -9.97 -10.64
N GLY A 48 -19.84 -9.33 -10.66
CA GLY A 48 -20.61 -9.04 -11.88
C GLY A 48 -20.11 -7.85 -12.70
N LEU A 49 -19.25 -6.99 -12.13
CA LEU A 49 -18.71 -5.82 -12.81
C LEU A 49 -17.71 -6.21 -13.92
N ASP A 50 -17.59 -5.35 -14.94
CA ASP A 50 -16.57 -5.47 -15.98
C ASP A 50 -15.16 -5.25 -15.41
N ALA A 51 -14.15 -5.74 -16.14
CA ALA A 51 -12.75 -5.72 -15.67
C ALA A 51 -12.20 -4.29 -15.48
N GLU A 52 -12.70 -3.32 -16.23
CA GLU A 52 -12.26 -1.93 -16.14
C GLU A 52 -12.82 -1.27 -14.87
N THR A 53 -14.10 -1.43 -14.59
CA THR A 53 -14.75 -0.94 -13.38
C THR A 53 -14.17 -1.58 -12.12
N LYS A 54 -13.88 -2.89 -12.13
CA LYS A 54 -13.18 -3.56 -11.02
C LYS A 54 -11.83 -2.92 -10.72
N ARG A 55 -11.07 -2.53 -11.75
CA ARG A 55 -9.77 -1.87 -11.57
C ARG A 55 -9.90 -0.46 -11.01
N LEU A 56 -10.87 0.30 -11.49
CA LEU A 56 -11.13 1.65 -10.96
C LEU A 56 -11.49 1.58 -9.48
N ILE A 57 -12.40 0.68 -9.11
CA ILE A 57 -12.76 0.44 -7.70
C ILE A 57 -11.54 0.00 -6.90
N GLY A 58 -10.76 -0.97 -7.38
CA GLY A 58 -9.54 -1.44 -6.72
C GLY A 58 -8.50 -0.33 -6.54
N THR A 59 -8.36 0.58 -7.53
CA THR A 59 -7.48 1.74 -7.43
C THR A 59 -8.01 2.75 -6.42
N GLY A 60 -9.32 2.98 -6.36
CA GLY A 60 -9.96 3.84 -5.36
C GLY A 60 -9.77 3.32 -3.94
N VAL A 61 -10.01 2.03 -3.71
CA VAL A 61 -9.75 1.37 -2.41
C VAL A 61 -8.28 1.49 -2.01
N SER A 62 -7.37 1.22 -2.96
CA SER A 62 -5.92 1.37 -2.73
C SER A 62 -5.50 2.82 -2.45
N LEU A 63 -6.20 3.82 -3.03
CA LEU A 63 -5.99 5.24 -2.72
C LEU A 63 -6.40 5.55 -1.28
N MET A 64 -7.59 5.12 -0.85
CA MET A 64 -8.08 5.30 0.52
C MET A 64 -7.15 4.65 1.54
N GLN A 65 -6.74 3.40 1.28
CA GLN A 65 -5.74 2.72 2.10
C GLN A 65 -4.42 3.49 2.16
N GLY A 66 -3.94 4.00 1.02
CA GLY A 66 -2.72 4.83 0.93
C GLY A 66 -2.82 6.09 1.78
N ILE A 67 -3.95 6.79 1.77
CA ILE A 67 -4.19 7.97 2.61
C ILE A 67 -4.14 7.59 4.10
N GLY A 68 -4.78 6.50 4.52
CA GLY A 68 -4.71 6.01 5.90
C GLY A 68 -3.25 5.74 6.34
N PHE A 69 -2.44 5.13 5.46
CA PHE A 69 -1.01 4.92 5.74
C PHE A 69 -0.19 6.20 5.82
N ILE A 70 -0.54 7.23 5.05
CA ILE A 70 0.11 8.55 5.17
C ILE A 70 -0.08 9.11 6.57
N PHE A 71 -1.28 9.05 7.12
CA PHE A 71 -1.56 9.51 8.48
C PHE A 71 -0.78 8.72 9.53
N ILE A 72 -0.76 7.38 9.43
CA ILE A 72 0.01 6.53 10.35
C ILE A 72 1.50 6.86 10.29
N LYS A 73 2.08 6.95 9.10
CA LYS A 73 3.48 7.32 8.90
C LYS A 73 3.80 8.72 9.41
N LEU A 74 2.89 9.67 9.22
CA LEU A 74 3.04 11.04 9.71
C LEU A 74 3.08 11.07 11.23
N ILE A 75 2.15 10.39 11.90
CA ILE A 75 2.11 10.26 13.35
C ILE A 75 3.42 9.64 13.86
N ILE A 76 3.82 8.48 13.30
CA ILE A 76 5.09 7.83 13.67
C ILE A 76 6.28 8.77 13.41
N GLY A 77 6.31 9.45 12.28
CA GLY A 77 7.38 10.37 11.90
C GLY A 77 7.55 11.53 12.87
N ILE A 78 6.44 12.15 13.30
CA ILE A 78 6.44 13.25 14.27
C ILE A 78 6.90 12.74 15.65
N PHE A 79 6.28 11.68 16.17
CA PHE A 79 6.62 11.13 17.48
C PHE A 79 8.04 10.59 17.55
N SER A 80 8.51 9.94 16.48
CA SER A 80 9.86 9.42 16.41
C SER A 80 10.91 10.46 15.99
N ARG A 81 10.49 11.68 15.63
CA ARG A 81 11.37 12.72 15.04
C ARG A 81 12.24 12.16 13.91
N SER A 82 11.68 11.25 13.12
CA SER A 82 12.37 10.55 12.04
C SER A 82 12.02 11.17 10.69
N PHE A 83 12.96 11.90 10.12
CA PHE A 83 12.79 12.54 8.82
C PHE A 83 12.54 11.55 7.68
N VAL A 84 12.99 10.30 7.82
CA VAL A 84 12.73 9.27 6.79
C VAL A 84 11.25 8.88 6.74
N PHE A 85 10.59 8.82 7.90
CA PHE A 85 9.15 8.62 7.93
C PHE A 85 8.40 9.81 7.31
N LEU A 86 8.84 11.05 7.59
CA LEU A 86 8.26 12.25 6.98
C LEU A 86 8.47 12.25 5.46
N TYR A 87 9.66 11.90 4.99
CA TYR A 87 9.90 11.75 3.56
C TYR A 87 9.04 10.65 2.93
N SER A 88 8.89 9.51 3.62
CA SER A 88 7.99 8.43 3.17
C SER A 88 6.52 8.88 3.07
N CYS A 89 6.09 9.85 3.89
CA CYS A 89 4.76 10.47 3.75
C CYS A 89 4.69 11.32 2.46
N LEU A 90 5.71 12.14 2.20
CA LEU A 90 5.79 12.95 0.98
C LEU A 90 5.75 12.05 -0.28
N TYR A 91 6.52 10.96 -0.27
CA TYR A 91 6.50 9.97 -1.33
C TYR A 91 5.09 9.35 -1.49
N ALA A 92 4.45 8.97 -0.39
CA ALA A 92 3.11 8.39 -0.42
C ALA A 92 2.05 9.38 -0.93
N LEU A 93 2.21 10.69 -0.68
CA LEU A 93 1.39 11.74 -1.30
C LEU A 93 1.59 11.79 -2.82
N GLY A 94 2.83 11.74 -3.30
CA GLY A 94 3.13 11.64 -4.73
C GLY A 94 2.44 10.42 -5.38
N MET A 95 2.47 9.27 -4.69
CA MET A 95 1.76 8.06 -5.10
C MET A 95 0.24 8.24 -5.17
N ALA A 96 -0.35 8.94 -4.20
CA ALA A 96 -1.78 9.25 -4.19
C ALA A 96 -2.16 10.14 -5.37
N VAL A 97 -1.35 11.16 -5.67
CA VAL A 97 -1.52 12.04 -6.85
C VAL A 97 -1.44 11.22 -8.14
N CYS A 98 -0.49 10.31 -8.29
CA CYS A 98 -0.38 9.42 -9.44
C CYS A 98 -1.64 8.56 -9.64
N ARG A 99 -2.25 8.06 -8.56
CA ARG A 99 -3.52 7.30 -8.62
C ARG A 99 -4.69 8.18 -9.07
N ILE A 100 -4.77 9.41 -8.59
CA ILE A 100 -5.80 10.38 -9.02
C ILE A 100 -5.64 10.67 -10.52
N ILE A 101 -4.41 10.90 -11.00
CA ILE A 101 -4.11 11.11 -12.42
C ILE A 101 -4.56 9.89 -13.24
N TYR A 102 -4.24 8.68 -12.78
CA TYR A 102 -4.68 7.45 -13.43
C TYR A 102 -6.19 7.39 -13.57
N ILE A 103 -6.95 7.60 -12.49
CA ILE A 103 -8.41 7.56 -12.49
C ILE A 103 -8.98 8.59 -13.48
N LYS A 104 -8.44 9.81 -13.51
CA LYS A 104 -8.89 10.87 -14.43
C LYS A 104 -8.55 10.63 -15.90
N CYS A 105 -7.47 9.90 -16.16
CA CYS A 105 -6.99 9.67 -17.53
C CYS A 105 -7.46 8.34 -18.13
N GLN A 106 -7.91 7.40 -17.29
CA GLN A 106 -8.29 6.04 -17.74
C GLN A 106 -9.44 6.08 -18.76
N SER A 107 -10.47 6.88 -18.51
CA SER A 107 -11.64 7.04 -19.39
C SER A 107 -11.47 8.08 -20.49
N GLY A 108 -10.27 8.62 -20.68
CA GLY A 108 -9.97 9.64 -21.67
C GLY A 108 -9.39 9.10 -22.97
N ASP A 109 -9.32 9.97 -23.99
CA ASP A 109 -8.70 9.69 -25.25
C ASP A 109 -7.21 9.31 -25.10
N GLU A 110 -6.63 8.68 -26.12
CA GLU A 110 -5.20 8.30 -26.19
C GLU A 110 -4.26 9.46 -25.83
N ARG A 111 -4.60 10.68 -26.26
CA ARG A 111 -3.82 11.90 -25.95
C ARG A 111 -3.82 12.21 -24.44
N LYS A 112 -4.94 11.99 -23.74
CA LYS A 112 -5.05 12.18 -22.29
C LYS A 112 -4.27 11.08 -21.54
N LYS A 113 -4.35 9.84 -22.01
CA LYS A 113 -3.59 8.72 -21.44
C LYS A 113 -2.08 8.95 -21.56
N ASN A 114 -1.61 9.43 -22.71
CA ASN A 114 -0.20 9.75 -22.94
C ASN A 114 0.30 10.90 -22.04
N LYS A 115 -0.50 11.96 -21.88
CA LYS A 115 -0.19 13.05 -20.93
C LYS A 115 -0.15 12.54 -19.49
N GLY A 116 -1.12 11.70 -19.10
CA GLY A 116 -1.17 11.09 -17.77
C GLY A 116 0.06 10.24 -17.49
N TYR A 117 0.50 9.43 -18.47
CA TYR A 117 1.72 8.64 -18.37
C TYR A 117 2.95 9.50 -18.10
N LEU A 118 3.16 10.57 -18.89
CA LEU A 118 4.29 11.48 -18.71
C LEU A 118 4.26 12.18 -17.36
N LEU A 119 3.09 12.62 -16.91
CA LEU A 119 2.94 13.29 -15.62
C LEU A 119 3.28 12.34 -14.46
N ILE A 120 2.78 11.11 -14.50
CA ILE A 120 3.10 10.07 -13.51
C ILE A 120 4.61 9.80 -13.50
N THR A 121 5.23 9.64 -14.67
CA THR A 121 6.67 9.40 -14.79
C THR A 121 7.48 10.58 -14.25
N GLY A 122 7.06 11.81 -14.55
CA GLY A 122 7.71 13.04 -14.05
C GLY A 122 7.63 13.14 -12.52
N ILE A 123 6.49 12.87 -11.91
CA ILE A 123 6.34 12.85 -10.44
C ILE A 123 7.25 11.78 -9.83
N MET A 124 7.30 10.58 -10.42
CA MET A 124 8.15 9.50 -9.93
C MET A 124 9.64 9.87 -10.01
N PHE A 125 10.08 10.44 -11.14
CA PHE A 125 11.46 10.87 -11.35
C PHE A 125 11.84 11.97 -10.34
N PHE A 126 10.99 12.98 -10.19
CA PHE A 126 11.21 14.07 -9.23
C PHE A 126 11.31 13.55 -7.79
N THR A 127 10.39 12.69 -7.36
CA THR A 127 10.41 12.14 -6.01
C THR A 127 11.63 11.25 -5.76
N ALA A 128 12.11 10.49 -6.76
CA ALA A 128 13.32 9.68 -6.64
C ALA A 128 14.57 10.58 -6.46
N ILE A 129 14.72 11.62 -7.28
CA ILE A 129 15.86 12.56 -7.16
C ILE A 129 15.84 13.28 -5.80
N VAL A 130 14.67 13.75 -5.36
CA VAL A 130 14.54 14.42 -4.05
C VAL A 130 14.95 13.46 -2.92
N PHE A 131 14.66 12.16 -3.06
CA PHE A 131 15.09 11.15 -2.10
C PHE A 131 16.62 11.01 -2.06
N ASP A 132 17.26 10.90 -3.22
CA ASP A 132 18.73 10.77 -3.27
C ASP A 132 19.44 12.03 -2.75
N ILE A 133 18.93 13.23 -3.10
CA ILE A 133 19.43 14.49 -2.54
C ILE A 133 19.25 14.52 -1.03
N TYR A 134 18.09 14.09 -0.52
CA TYR A 134 17.86 13.99 0.91
C TYR A 134 18.86 13.07 1.60
N LEU A 135 19.18 11.90 1.02
CA LEU A 135 20.19 11.00 1.57
C LEU A 135 21.58 11.65 1.61
N LEU A 136 21.96 12.36 0.55
CA LEU A 136 23.23 13.10 0.46
C LEU A 136 23.34 14.18 1.55
N LEU A 137 22.29 15.00 1.70
CA LEU A 137 22.28 16.09 2.68
C LEU A 137 22.26 15.58 4.13
N ARG A 138 21.74 14.39 4.36
CA ARG A 138 21.62 13.78 5.69
C ARG A 138 22.73 12.80 6.04
N GLN A 139 23.70 12.60 5.16
CA GLN A 139 24.86 11.72 5.41
C GLN A 139 25.63 12.08 6.69
N SER A 140 25.76 13.37 7.00
CA SER A 140 26.43 13.90 8.19
C SER A 140 25.55 13.90 9.46
N SER A 141 24.25 13.78 9.32
CA SER A 141 23.31 13.76 10.46
C SER A 141 23.03 12.34 10.86
N VAL A 142 23.78 11.89 11.85
CA VAL A 142 23.58 10.61 12.55
C VAL A 142 22.09 10.40 12.85
N ALA A 143 21.40 9.64 12.02
CA ALA A 143 20.07 9.17 12.34
C ALA A 143 20.22 8.16 13.48
N ARG A 144 20.08 8.61 14.73
CA ARG A 144 20.05 7.72 15.90
C ARG A 144 19.10 6.58 15.61
N VAL A 145 19.62 5.35 15.61
CA VAL A 145 18.81 4.16 15.46
C VAL A 145 17.96 4.05 16.72
N LYS A 146 16.66 4.28 16.59
CA LYS A 146 15.74 4.11 17.72
C LYS A 146 15.40 2.64 17.85
N HIS A 147 15.45 2.15 19.08
CA HIS A 147 14.94 0.82 19.39
C HIS A 147 13.43 0.80 19.23
N TYR A 148 12.95 -0.09 18.40
CA TYR A 148 11.52 -0.33 18.20
C TYR A 148 11.12 -1.64 18.87
N HIS A 149 9.89 -1.70 19.36
CA HIS A 149 9.38 -2.95 19.95
C HIS A 149 9.29 -4.03 18.86
N PRO A 150 9.81 -5.26 19.08
CA PRO A 150 9.87 -6.32 18.05
C PRO A 150 8.52 -6.63 17.38
N ILE A 151 7.42 -6.54 18.13
CA ILE A 151 6.06 -6.75 17.60
C ILE A 151 5.74 -5.76 16.46
N ILE A 152 6.15 -4.49 16.58
CA ILE A 152 5.93 -3.47 15.56
C ILE A 152 6.72 -3.82 14.30
N VAL A 153 7.97 -4.27 14.47
CA VAL A 153 8.83 -4.64 13.35
C VAL A 153 8.29 -5.86 12.62
N ILE A 154 7.86 -6.90 13.34
CA ILE A 154 7.27 -8.11 12.76
C ILE A 154 5.98 -7.76 12.00
N GLY A 155 5.05 -7.03 12.62
CA GLY A 155 3.80 -6.63 11.99
C GLY A 155 4.01 -5.79 10.72
N PHE A 156 4.94 -4.85 10.77
CA PHE A 156 5.27 -4.00 9.62
C PHE A 156 5.96 -4.81 8.51
N SER A 157 6.83 -5.77 8.86
CA SER A 157 7.50 -6.65 7.90
C SER A 157 6.51 -7.55 7.15
N ILE A 158 5.57 -8.18 7.86
CA ILE A 158 4.52 -8.99 7.25
C ILE A 158 3.69 -8.16 6.29
N PHE A 159 3.31 -6.93 6.70
CA PHE A 159 2.56 -6.02 5.84
C PHE A 159 3.35 -5.65 4.57
N ILE A 160 4.64 -5.34 4.69
CA ILE A 160 5.49 -5.03 3.55
C ILE A 160 5.56 -6.23 2.60
N LEU A 161 5.83 -7.44 3.10
CA LEU A 161 5.91 -8.66 2.28
C LEU A 161 4.61 -8.91 1.51
N PHE A 162 3.45 -8.72 2.16
CA PHE A 162 2.16 -8.82 1.50
C PHE A 162 1.98 -7.76 0.41
N SER A 163 2.39 -6.52 0.67
CA SER A 163 2.38 -5.43 -0.31
C SER A 163 3.30 -5.72 -1.51
N TYR A 164 4.44 -6.37 -1.28
CA TYR A 164 5.33 -6.87 -2.33
C TYR A 164 4.63 -7.83 -3.26
N TYR A 165 4.03 -8.86 -2.69
CA TYR A 165 3.31 -9.88 -3.47
C TYR A 165 2.24 -9.24 -4.36
N LEU A 166 1.42 -8.35 -3.80
CA LEU A 166 0.36 -7.66 -4.56
C LEU A 166 0.92 -6.75 -5.66
N THR A 167 2.03 -6.08 -5.40
CA THR A 167 2.66 -5.17 -6.37
C THR A 167 3.25 -5.94 -7.54
N ILE A 168 3.98 -7.02 -7.28
CA ILE A 168 4.58 -7.88 -8.31
C ILE A 168 3.49 -8.53 -9.16
N LYS A 169 2.47 -9.14 -8.53
CA LYS A 169 1.32 -9.71 -9.24
C LYS A 169 0.66 -8.66 -10.15
N GLY A 170 0.39 -7.47 -9.62
CA GLY A 170 -0.22 -6.39 -10.38
C GLY A 170 0.64 -5.90 -11.55
N LEU A 171 1.97 -5.95 -11.44
CA LEU A 171 2.89 -5.57 -12.53
C LEU A 171 2.82 -6.58 -13.69
N PHE A 172 2.80 -7.88 -13.38
CA PHE A 172 2.63 -8.93 -14.39
C PHE A 172 1.28 -8.79 -15.11
N GLU A 173 0.19 -8.59 -14.37
CA GLU A 173 -1.14 -8.37 -14.95
C GLU A 173 -1.19 -7.14 -15.87
N ALA A 174 -0.56 -6.03 -15.49
CA ALA A 174 -0.52 -4.80 -16.28
C ALA A 174 0.27 -4.99 -17.60
N ARG A 175 1.37 -5.75 -17.55
CA ARG A 175 2.18 -6.05 -18.73
C ARG A 175 1.39 -6.83 -19.79
N MET A 176 0.55 -7.79 -19.35
CA MET A 176 -0.29 -8.58 -20.25
C MET A 176 -1.35 -7.74 -20.98
N GLN A 177 -1.77 -6.62 -20.40
CA GLN A 177 -2.86 -5.80 -20.93
C GLN A 177 -2.41 -4.69 -21.89
N LYS A 178 -1.12 -4.48 -22.07
CA LYS A 178 -0.52 -3.45 -22.95
C LYS A 178 -1.05 -2.02 -22.71
N ASN A 179 -1.61 -1.73 -21.53
CA ASN A 179 -2.12 -0.41 -21.18
C ASN A 179 -1.02 0.42 -20.52
N LEU A 180 -0.52 1.42 -21.26
CA LEU A 180 0.61 2.27 -20.86
C LEU A 180 0.41 2.93 -19.48
N ILE A 181 -0.72 3.57 -19.27
CA ILE A 181 -0.96 4.30 -18.01
C ILE A 181 -1.11 3.35 -16.81
N LEU A 182 -1.62 2.13 -17.05
CA LEU A 182 -1.67 1.10 -16.02
C LEU A 182 -0.28 0.58 -15.65
N ILE A 183 0.59 0.39 -16.65
CA ILE A 183 1.99 0.01 -16.44
C ILE A 183 2.69 1.10 -15.61
N ALA A 184 2.50 2.38 -15.97
CA ALA A 184 3.05 3.48 -15.19
C ALA A 184 2.60 3.43 -13.72
N LEU A 185 1.30 3.27 -13.47
CA LEU A 185 0.76 3.18 -12.11
C LEU A 185 1.37 2.01 -11.32
N ARG A 186 1.60 0.86 -11.96
CA ARG A 186 2.20 -0.31 -11.30
C ARG A 186 3.70 -0.11 -11.03
N LEU A 187 4.42 0.57 -11.92
CA LEU A 187 5.84 0.91 -11.71
C LEU A 187 6.01 1.93 -10.58
N VAL A 188 5.09 2.89 -10.46
CA VAL A 188 5.02 3.77 -9.28
C VAL A 188 4.78 2.96 -8.00
N GLY A 189 3.88 1.96 -8.04
CA GLY A 189 3.69 1.01 -6.93
C GLY A 189 4.97 0.27 -6.56
N PHE A 190 5.72 -0.19 -7.56
CA PHE A 190 7.02 -0.84 -7.36
C PHE A 190 8.04 0.09 -6.70
N SER A 191 8.13 1.35 -7.12
CA SER A 191 8.99 2.33 -6.46
C SER A 191 8.58 2.60 -5.00
N GLY A 192 7.26 2.61 -4.71
CA GLY A 192 6.76 2.69 -3.33
C GLY A 192 7.16 1.49 -2.47
N MET A 193 7.24 0.32 -3.09
CA MET A 193 7.75 -0.88 -2.48
C MET A 193 9.23 -0.74 -2.09
N LEU A 194 10.08 -0.21 -2.98
CA LEU A 194 11.50 0.06 -2.68
C LEU A 194 11.65 1.03 -1.50
N MET A 195 10.82 2.07 -1.45
CA MET A 195 10.81 3.00 -0.30
C MET A 195 10.41 2.32 1.01
N ASN A 196 9.41 1.44 0.98
CA ASN A 196 9.03 0.66 2.16
C ASN A 196 10.12 -0.31 2.59
N LEU A 197 10.94 -0.81 1.66
CA LEU A 197 12.08 -1.67 1.96
C LEU A 197 13.15 -0.90 2.75
N VAL A 198 13.43 0.35 2.39
CA VAL A 198 14.34 1.23 3.15
C VAL A 198 13.83 1.45 4.58
N LEU A 199 12.51 1.64 4.74
CA LEU A 199 11.91 1.76 6.08
C LEU A 199 12.02 0.47 6.88
N MET A 200 11.75 -0.68 6.26
CA MET A 200 11.85 -2.00 6.89
C MET A 200 13.28 -2.26 7.39
N GLN A 201 14.26 -2.02 6.53
CA GLN A 201 15.67 -2.18 6.90
C GLN A 201 16.02 -1.35 8.14
N ARG A 202 15.60 -0.08 8.21
CA ARG A 202 15.83 0.78 9.37
C ARG A 202 15.18 0.25 10.65
N LEU A 203 13.96 -0.29 10.53
CA LEU A 203 13.27 -0.90 11.66
C LEU A 203 14.02 -2.14 12.16
N VAL A 204 14.50 -2.98 11.23
CA VAL A 204 15.28 -4.18 11.56
C VAL A 204 16.59 -3.82 12.24
N LEU A 205 17.34 -2.84 11.71
CA LEU A 205 18.57 -2.37 12.33
C LEU A 205 18.36 -1.79 13.73
N GLY A 206 17.17 -1.21 13.98
CA GLY A 206 16.77 -0.75 15.33
C GLY A 206 16.46 -1.86 16.32
N CYS A 207 16.31 -3.12 15.87
CA CYS A 207 16.08 -4.28 16.73
C CYS A 207 17.37 -5.09 16.99
N ILE A 208 18.38 -4.91 16.14
CA ILE A 208 19.65 -5.63 16.24
C ILE A 208 20.65 -4.73 16.97
N ASN A 209 21.43 -5.29 17.90
CA ASN A 209 22.51 -4.58 18.59
C ASN A 209 23.70 -4.36 17.64
N VAL A 210 23.55 -3.44 16.70
CA VAL A 210 24.60 -3.03 15.75
C VAL A 210 25.16 -1.68 16.20
N THR A 211 26.46 -1.45 16.01
CA THR A 211 27.06 -0.15 16.29
C THR A 211 26.43 0.95 15.41
N GLU A 212 26.30 2.15 15.94
CA GLU A 212 25.67 3.27 15.21
C GLU A 212 26.35 3.55 13.87
N GLU A 213 27.67 3.44 13.79
CA GLU A 213 28.45 3.65 12.56
C GLU A 213 28.09 2.65 11.47
N VAL A 214 28.03 1.35 11.81
CA VAL A 214 27.66 0.28 10.87
C VAL A 214 26.22 0.46 10.41
N ALA A 215 25.30 0.75 11.32
CA ALA A 215 23.90 0.98 10.99
C ALA A 215 23.71 2.17 10.03
N GLN A 216 24.47 3.25 10.20
CA GLN A 216 24.46 4.41 9.31
C GLN A 216 24.97 4.06 7.92
N LEU A 217 26.11 3.39 7.84
CA LEU A 217 26.73 3.00 6.59
C LEU A 217 25.80 2.07 5.79
N VAL A 218 25.22 1.07 6.44
CA VAL A 218 24.26 0.15 5.82
C VAL A 218 23.01 0.90 5.36
N ASN A 219 22.45 1.80 6.17
CA ASN A 219 21.29 2.61 5.80
C ASN A 219 21.56 3.50 4.59
N LEU A 220 22.77 4.08 4.52
CA LEU A 220 23.17 4.96 3.43
C LEU A 220 23.28 4.19 2.12
N TYR A 221 24.09 3.12 2.08
CA TYR A 221 24.29 2.32 0.88
C TYR A 221 22.99 1.68 0.38
N PHE A 222 22.21 1.15 1.28
CA PHE A 222 20.92 0.55 0.92
C PHE A 222 19.92 1.60 0.42
N GLY A 223 19.89 2.76 1.07
CA GLY A 223 19.06 3.88 0.63
C GLY A 223 19.43 4.33 -0.78
N PHE A 224 20.71 4.53 -1.09
CA PHE A 224 21.17 4.88 -2.44
C PHE A 224 20.89 3.79 -3.47
N SER A 225 21.04 2.52 -3.10
CA SER A 225 20.70 1.41 -4.00
C SER A 225 19.21 1.43 -4.38
N CYS A 226 18.33 1.67 -3.40
CA CYS A 226 16.90 1.78 -3.65
C CYS A 226 16.54 3.07 -4.42
N GLY A 227 17.15 4.21 -4.10
CA GLY A 227 16.96 5.48 -4.80
C GLY A 227 17.41 5.38 -6.25
N GLY A 228 18.61 4.87 -6.50
CA GLY A 228 19.13 4.62 -7.85
C GLY A 228 18.25 3.65 -8.65
N ALA A 229 17.70 2.61 -8.01
CA ALA A 229 16.72 1.72 -8.65
C ALA A 229 15.44 2.47 -9.03
N MET A 230 14.92 3.38 -8.18
CA MET A 230 13.74 4.19 -8.50
C MET A 230 14.01 5.15 -9.68
N VAL A 231 15.16 5.80 -9.71
CA VAL A 231 15.59 6.64 -10.84
C VAL A 231 15.69 5.83 -12.13
N SER A 232 16.31 4.64 -12.06
CA SER A 232 16.43 3.74 -13.21
C SER A 232 15.08 3.32 -13.78
N VAL A 233 14.11 3.00 -12.91
CA VAL A 233 12.73 2.69 -13.32
C VAL A 233 12.10 3.88 -14.03
N ALA A 234 12.27 5.10 -13.50
CA ALA A 234 11.72 6.30 -14.13
C ALA A 234 12.34 6.58 -15.51
N ILE A 235 13.65 6.39 -15.66
CA ILE A 235 14.35 6.50 -16.95
C ILE A 235 13.84 5.45 -17.92
N CYS A 236 13.71 4.18 -17.51
CA CYS A 236 13.13 3.11 -18.33
C CYS A 236 11.71 3.44 -18.80
N MET A 237 10.89 4.07 -17.96
CA MET A 237 9.55 4.54 -18.35
C MET A 237 9.63 5.61 -19.44
N LEU A 238 10.53 6.58 -19.35
CA LEU A 238 10.73 7.60 -20.37
C LEU A 238 11.19 6.99 -21.70
N ILE A 239 12.15 6.08 -21.66
CA ILE A 239 12.65 5.37 -22.85
C ILE A 239 11.53 4.56 -23.50
N TYR A 240 10.75 3.82 -22.68
CA TYR A 240 9.63 3.02 -23.17
C TYR A 240 8.56 3.90 -23.86
N TYR A 241 8.24 5.05 -23.27
CA TYR A 241 7.33 6.01 -23.87
C TYR A 241 7.84 6.54 -25.21
N ALA A 242 9.11 6.95 -25.27
CA ALA A 242 9.74 7.42 -26.52
C ALA A 242 9.75 6.34 -27.59
N TYR A 243 10.00 5.09 -27.24
CA TYR A 243 9.95 3.94 -28.14
C TYR A 243 8.55 3.69 -28.72
N GLN A 244 7.52 3.72 -27.84
CA GLN A 244 6.14 3.52 -28.28
C GLN A 244 5.67 4.61 -29.25
N ARG A 245 6.12 5.86 -29.04
CA ARG A 245 5.76 6.98 -29.92
C ARG A 245 6.41 6.93 -31.29
N ARG A 246 7.52 6.20 -31.43
CA ARG A 246 8.23 6.03 -32.71
C ARG A 246 7.70 4.88 -33.57
N LYS A 247 6.87 4.00 -33.03
CA LYS A 247 6.23 2.95 -33.83
C LYS A 247 5.22 3.62 -34.75
N PRO A 248 5.37 3.43 -36.10
CA PRO A 248 4.34 3.85 -37.04
C PRO A 248 3.04 3.13 -36.69
N GLN A 249 1.94 3.88 -36.63
CA GLN A 249 0.59 3.35 -36.46
C GLN A 249 0.13 2.64 -37.71
#